data_13dfd2ff365634bd6d172fc2628849f1
#
_entry.id   13dfd2ff365634bd6d172fc2628849f1
#
_cell.length_a   1.000
_cell.length_b   1.000
_cell.length_c   1.000
_cell.angle_alpha   90.00
_cell.angle_beta   90.00
_cell.angle_gamma   90.00
#
_symmetry.space_group_name_H-M   'P 1'
#
loop_
_entity.id
_entity.type
_entity.pdbx_description
1 polymer ?
#
loop_
_entity_poly.entity_id
_entity_poly.type
_entity_poly.pdbx_seq_one_letter_code
_entity_poly.pdbx_strand_id
1 'polypeptide(L)'
;MNPKISVIVPTYNAESYLMNAVNSVINQSFGFENIELILIDDNSNDGIMDILNDLSRKYENIKTIFLEENSGSPSKPRNIGMDNASCEYVMFLDNDDEYVEDFCKKMYDTIENHQCDIVTCRNYDVVKGEYQKYHSVLDKRPDFVKLNSIEEDPDLLSTTSMLIWNKIYKKSFLLEIGAKFPSGTLYEDVYFNLIAFMNASPIVYLNDYFGYIYNIRVDGDDKSTSQDFKEENLIKFYNGLNNIFNLLESENKHYSNFESEMLVGFTKWLVLTKSDDKLKLRFFKDFKKHYKRFSLFTRLEHIPLVFNIFINLGIKLMSLSDFTFKLVLKIAGLIFN
;
A
#
# COMPACT_ATOMS: atom_id res chain seq x y z
N MET A 1 18.40 -24.45 -7.88
CA MET A 1 18.11 -23.94 -6.53
C MET A 1 16.66 -24.24 -6.17
N ASN A 2 16.30 -24.29 -4.89
CA ASN A 2 14.90 -24.46 -4.46
C ASN A 2 14.52 -23.29 -3.52
N PRO A 3 14.29 -22.09 -4.07
CA PRO A 3 13.96 -20.92 -3.28
C PRO A 3 12.66 -21.12 -2.48
N LYS A 4 12.50 -20.37 -1.42
CA LYS A 4 11.37 -20.43 -0.47
C LYS A 4 10.40 -19.28 -0.62
N ILE A 5 10.95 -18.12 -1.03
CA ILE A 5 10.19 -16.87 -1.17
C ILE A 5 10.44 -16.31 -2.57
N SER A 6 9.39 -15.85 -3.24
CA SER A 6 9.49 -15.01 -4.43
C SER A 6 9.27 -13.54 -4.02
N VAL A 7 10.28 -12.70 -4.23
CA VAL A 7 10.20 -11.24 -4.05
C VAL A 7 9.91 -10.61 -5.41
N ILE A 8 8.84 -9.84 -5.50
CA ILE A 8 8.32 -9.22 -6.74
C ILE A 8 8.60 -7.72 -6.69
N VAL A 9 9.32 -7.20 -7.68
CA VAL A 9 9.71 -5.78 -7.78
C VAL A 9 9.24 -5.21 -9.11
N PRO A 10 8.17 -4.40 -9.14
CA PRO A 10 7.81 -3.64 -10.32
C PRO A 10 8.84 -2.52 -10.54
N THR A 11 9.29 -2.32 -11.79
CA THR A 11 10.25 -1.27 -12.11
C THR A 11 9.73 -0.39 -13.25
N TYR A 12 9.96 0.91 -13.14
CA TYR A 12 9.73 1.88 -14.19
C TYR A 12 10.61 3.11 -13.97
N ASN A 13 11.53 3.40 -14.91
CA ASN A 13 12.49 4.52 -14.83
C ASN A 13 13.19 4.63 -13.48
N ALA A 14 13.75 3.51 -13.00
CA ALA A 14 14.31 3.37 -11.67
C ALA A 14 15.85 3.18 -11.67
N GLU A 15 16.54 3.55 -12.74
CA GLU A 15 17.99 3.38 -12.91
C GLU A 15 18.80 3.88 -11.71
N SER A 16 18.39 5.02 -11.13
CA SER A 16 19.16 5.69 -10.08
C SER A 16 19.03 5.06 -8.69
N TYR A 17 18.00 4.24 -8.42
CA TYR A 17 17.72 3.71 -7.07
C TYR A 17 17.45 2.20 -7.01
N LEU A 18 17.16 1.54 -8.12
CA LEU A 18 16.87 0.10 -8.15
C LEU A 18 17.93 -0.75 -7.43
N MET A 19 19.20 -0.38 -7.56
CA MET A 19 20.27 -1.19 -6.96
C MET A 19 20.25 -1.23 -5.44
N ASN A 20 19.69 -0.21 -4.76
CA ASN A 20 19.50 -0.25 -3.31
C ASN A 20 18.45 -1.33 -2.95
N ALA A 21 17.31 -1.32 -3.64
CA ALA A 21 16.28 -2.35 -3.47
C ALA A 21 16.81 -3.75 -3.74
N VAL A 22 17.48 -3.96 -4.87
CA VAL A 22 18.08 -5.27 -5.23
C VAL A 22 19.12 -5.72 -4.21
N ASN A 23 20.02 -4.83 -3.79
CA ASN A 23 21.03 -5.16 -2.80
C ASN A 23 20.42 -5.50 -1.43
N SER A 24 19.32 -4.85 -1.03
CA SER A 24 18.63 -5.18 0.20
C SER A 24 18.08 -6.61 0.21
N VAL A 25 17.72 -7.15 -0.97
CA VAL A 25 17.28 -8.55 -1.13
C VAL A 25 18.48 -9.50 -1.21
N ILE A 26 19.54 -9.15 -1.95
CA ILE A 26 20.76 -9.98 -2.09
C ILE A 26 21.44 -10.18 -0.72
N ASN A 27 21.45 -9.16 0.11
CA ASN A 27 22.13 -9.15 1.41
C ASN A 27 21.25 -9.67 2.57
N GLN A 28 20.10 -10.30 2.28
CA GLN A 28 19.26 -10.87 3.32
C GLN A 28 19.97 -11.96 4.10
N SER A 29 19.87 -11.93 5.43
CA SER A 29 20.41 -12.98 6.33
C SER A 29 19.75 -14.34 6.14
N PHE A 30 18.62 -14.39 5.43
CA PHE A 30 17.93 -15.62 4.99
C PHE A 30 18.77 -16.43 3.98
N GLY A 31 19.75 -15.78 3.34
CA GLY A 31 20.55 -16.34 2.24
C GLY A 31 19.85 -16.14 0.90
N PHE A 32 20.55 -15.51 -0.04
CA PHE A 32 19.98 -15.17 -1.35
C PHE A 32 19.58 -16.41 -2.17
N GLU A 33 20.20 -17.55 -1.94
CA GLU A 33 19.84 -18.84 -2.54
C GLU A 33 18.44 -19.33 -2.17
N ASN A 34 17.85 -18.81 -1.09
CA ASN A 34 16.48 -19.10 -0.65
C ASN A 34 15.43 -18.12 -1.22
N ILE A 35 15.86 -17.13 -2.02
CA ILE A 35 15.00 -16.08 -2.55
C ILE A 35 15.04 -16.14 -4.08
N GLU A 36 13.87 -16.19 -4.71
CA GLU A 36 13.65 -15.88 -6.11
C GLU A 36 13.33 -14.40 -6.22
N LEU A 37 14.12 -13.62 -6.95
CA LEU A 37 13.86 -12.19 -7.19
C LEU A 37 13.30 -12.00 -8.60
N ILE A 38 12.10 -11.44 -8.72
CA ILE A 38 11.41 -11.21 -9.99
C ILE A 38 11.31 -9.71 -10.23
N LEU A 39 12.05 -9.21 -11.21
CA LEU A 39 12.09 -7.82 -11.62
C LEU A 39 11.24 -7.64 -12.87
N ILE A 40 10.20 -6.81 -12.82
CA ILE A 40 9.27 -6.61 -13.92
C ILE A 40 9.37 -5.17 -14.41
N ASP A 41 9.95 -4.97 -15.58
CA ASP A 41 10.08 -3.66 -16.19
C ASP A 41 8.84 -3.27 -16.98
N ASP A 42 8.22 -2.15 -16.59
CA ASP A 42 7.01 -1.60 -17.20
C ASP A 42 7.34 -0.69 -18.40
N ASN A 43 8.22 -1.16 -19.29
CA ASN A 43 8.67 -0.46 -20.50
C ASN A 43 9.35 0.88 -20.17
N SER A 44 10.45 0.81 -19.42
CA SER A 44 11.29 1.96 -19.07
C SER A 44 12.02 2.54 -20.27
N ASN A 45 12.40 3.82 -20.19
CA ASN A 45 13.15 4.53 -21.21
C ASN A 45 14.48 5.13 -20.70
N ASP A 46 14.90 4.74 -19.49
CA ASP A 46 16.22 5.03 -18.90
C ASP A 46 17.19 3.84 -19.08
N GLY A 47 18.33 3.86 -18.42
CA GLY A 47 19.36 2.81 -18.50
C GLY A 47 19.06 1.51 -17.73
N ILE A 48 17.88 1.35 -17.15
CA ILE A 48 17.55 0.22 -16.26
C ILE A 48 17.62 -1.14 -16.97
N MET A 49 17.34 -1.21 -18.28
CA MET A 49 17.37 -2.48 -19.03
C MET A 49 18.73 -3.15 -19.00
N ASP A 50 19.83 -2.38 -19.08
CA ASP A 50 21.18 -2.93 -19.01
C ASP A 50 21.45 -3.50 -17.61
N ILE A 51 21.02 -2.80 -16.56
CA ILE A 51 21.13 -3.26 -15.17
C ILE A 51 20.37 -4.58 -14.97
N LEU A 52 19.13 -4.67 -15.45
CA LEU A 52 18.30 -5.88 -15.33
C LEU A 52 18.89 -7.07 -16.08
N ASN A 53 19.42 -6.84 -17.30
CA ASN A 53 20.10 -7.87 -18.07
C ASN A 53 21.38 -8.37 -17.39
N ASP A 54 22.18 -7.47 -16.80
CA ASP A 54 23.38 -7.84 -16.08
C ASP A 54 23.07 -8.63 -14.80
N LEU A 55 22.04 -8.24 -14.06
CA LEU A 55 21.58 -8.95 -12.87
C LEU A 55 21.12 -10.38 -13.20
N SER A 56 20.31 -10.57 -14.25
CA SER A 56 19.82 -11.90 -14.64
C SER A 56 20.94 -12.82 -15.20
N ARG A 57 22.00 -12.25 -15.77
CA ARG A 57 23.19 -13.03 -16.19
C ARG A 57 24.05 -13.42 -14.99
N LYS A 58 24.12 -12.57 -13.97
CA LYS A 58 24.98 -12.76 -12.81
C LYS A 58 24.40 -13.72 -11.79
N TYR A 59 23.06 -13.75 -11.64
CA TYR A 59 22.38 -14.50 -10.60
C TYR A 59 21.27 -15.38 -11.20
N GLU A 60 21.37 -16.70 -11.03
CA GLU A 60 20.41 -17.68 -11.55
C GLU A 60 19.00 -17.57 -10.95
N ASN A 61 18.88 -17.01 -9.75
CA ASN A 61 17.64 -16.81 -9.02
C ASN A 61 17.00 -15.43 -9.25
N ILE A 62 17.56 -14.61 -10.15
CA ILE A 62 16.93 -13.38 -10.63
C ILE A 62 16.26 -13.65 -11.98
N LYS A 63 14.95 -13.38 -12.03
CA LYS A 63 14.15 -13.36 -13.25
C LYS A 63 13.84 -11.93 -13.64
N THR A 64 14.03 -11.59 -14.91
CA THR A 64 13.64 -10.30 -15.47
C THR A 64 12.56 -10.48 -16.53
N ILE A 65 11.52 -9.64 -16.46
CA ILE A 65 10.40 -9.63 -17.41
C ILE A 65 10.25 -8.19 -17.93
N PHE A 66 10.24 -8.04 -19.24
CA PHE A 66 10.09 -6.75 -19.89
C PHE A 66 8.72 -6.65 -20.55
N LEU A 67 7.96 -5.62 -20.23
CA LEU A 67 6.66 -5.37 -20.86
C LEU A 67 6.84 -4.61 -22.16
N GLU A 68 6.00 -4.88 -23.14
CA GLU A 68 6.05 -4.23 -24.45
C GLU A 68 5.52 -2.79 -24.42
N GLU A 69 4.62 -2.48 -23.46
CA GLU A 69 3.97 -1.19 -23.27
C GLU A 69 3.90 -0.83 -21.79
N ASN A 70 4.10 0.46 -21.48
CA ASN A 70 3.90 0.98 -20.14
C ASN A 70 2.44 0.86 -19.71
N SER A 71 2.20 0.24 -18.57
CA SER A 71 0.85 0.02 -18.03
C SER A 71 0.29 1.20 -17.23
N GLY A 72 1.14 2.17 -16.88
CA GLY A 72 0.79 3.38 -16.15
C GLY A 72 0.52 3.16 -14.65
N SER A 73 0.81 1.97 -14.13
CA SER A 73 0.72 1.67 -12.68
C SER A 73 1.47 0.37 -12.34
N PRO A 74 1.88 0.14 -11.09
CA PRO A 74 2.54 -1.09 -10.66
C PRO A 74 1.61 -2.32 -10.65
N SER A 75 0.31 -2.16 -10.87
CA SER A 75 -0.69 -3.24 -10.83
C SER A 75 -0.39 -4.38 -11.79
N LYS A 76 -0.19 -4.05 -13.09
CA LYS A 76 0.08 -5.05 -14.12
C LYS A 76 1.43 -5.77 -13.88
N PRO A 77 2.54 -5.05 -13.63
CA PRO A 77 3.80 -5.69 -13.24
C PRO A 77 3.67 -6.60 -12.02
N ARG A 78 3.00 -6.17 -10.93
CA ARG A 78 2.81 -7.00 -9.74
C ARG A 78 1.99 -8.26 -10.04
N ASN A 79 0.91 -8.16 -10.82
CA ASN A 79 0.11 -9.32 -11.23
C ASN A 79 0.95 -10.31 -12.06
N ILE A 80 1.74 -9.83 -13.02
CA ILE A 80 2.63 -10.67 -13.82
C ILE A 80 3.69 -11.33 -12.93
N GLY A 81 4.24 -10.58 -11.97
CA GLY A 81 5.20 -11.12 -10.99
C GLY A 81 4.60 -12.27 -10.17
N MET A 82 3.36 -12.13 -9.67
CA MET A 82 2.66 -13.20 -8.96
C MET A 82 2.42 -14.43 -9.83
N ASP A 83 2.00 -14.23 -11.09
CA ASP A 83 1.75 -15.33 -12.02
C ASP A 83 3.05 -16.10 -12.36
N ASN A 84 4.22 -15.44 -12.32
CA ASN A 84 5.53 -16.00 -12.60
C ASN A 84 6.33 -16.47 -11.36
N ALA A 85 5.84 -16.17 -10.16
CA ALA A 85 6.47 -16.60 -8.90
C ALA A 85 6.42 -18.13 -8.78
N SER A 86 7.56 -18.75 -8.46
CA SER A 86 7.65 -20.20 -8.34
C SER A 86 7.50 -20.72 -6.90
N CYS A 87 7.66 -19.82 -5.90
CA CYS A 87 7.62 -20.19 -4.50
C CYS A 87 6.19 -20.18 -3.93
N GLU A 88 5.99 -20.90 -2.82
CA GLU A 88 4.72 -20.88 -2.07
C GLU A 88 4.47 -19.55 -1.37
N TYR A 89 5.53 -18.79 -1.05
CA TYR A 89 5.40 -17.51 -0.38
C TYR A 89 5.84 -16.37 -1.30
N VAL A 90 5.05 -15.30 -1.30
CA VAL A 90 5.33 -14.09 -2.09
C VAL A 90 5.44 -12.86 -1.21
N MET A 91 6.37 -11.99 -1.55
CA MET A 91 6.59 -10.68 -0.95
C MET A 91 6.72 -9.64 -2.07
N PHE A 92 6.45 -8.38 -1.76
CA PHE A 92 6.57 -7.27 -2.70
C PHE A 92 7.56 -6.25 -2.17
N LEU A 93 8.33 -5.66 -3.07
CA LEU A 93 9.25 -4.57 -2.76
C LEU A 93 9.10 -3.51 -3.84
N ASP A 94 8.92 -2.26 -3.45
CA ASP A 94 8.95 -1.15 -4.39
C ASP A 94 10.40 -0.82 -4.77
N ASN A 95 10.62 -0.38 -6.01
CA ASN A 95 11.96 -0.25 -6.59
C ASN A 95 12.82 0.86 -5.96
N ASP A 96 12.24 1.71 -5.14
CA ASP A 96 12.87 2.83 -4.43
C ASP A 96 12.99 2.62 -2.90
N ASP A 97 12.59 1.43 -2.41
CA ASP A 97 12.58 1.05 -1.00
C ASP A 97 13.57 -0.08 -0.68
N GLU A 98 13.66 -0.47 0.58
CA GLU A 98 14.61 -1.49 1.04
C GLU A 98 14.00 -2.40 2.12
N TYR A 99 14.49 -3.64 2.17
CA TYR A 99 14.25 -4.55 3.29
C TYR A 99 15.36 -4.40 4.35
N VAL A 100 15.01 -4.52 5.64
CA VAL A 100 16.05 -4.70 6.66
C VAL A 100 16.67 -6.10 6.52
N GLU A 101 17.91 -6.28 7.02
CA GLU A 101 18.74 -7.47 6.76
C GLU A 101 18.08 -8.81 7.11
N ASP A 102 17.23 -8.88 8.14
CA ASP A 102 16.60 -10.12 8.60
C ASP A 102 15.13 -10.28 8.17
N PHE A 103 14.63 -9.39 7.33
CA PHE A 103 13.19 -9.31 7.01
C PHE A 103 12.65 -10.59 6.37
N CYS A 104 13.28 -11.08 5.30
CA CYS A 104 12.82 -12.30 4.62
C CYS A 104 12.84 -13.50 5.57
N LYS A 105 13.88 -13.65 6.40
CA LYS A 105 13.97 -14.74 7.37
C LYS A 105 12.88 -14.64 8.42
N LYS A 106 12.69 -13.46 9.03
CA LYS A 106 11.68 -13.25 10.08
C LYS A 106 10.28 -13.53 9.58
N MET A 107 9.95 -13.04 8.38
CA MET A 107 8.63 -13.23 7.78
C MET A 107 8.38 -14.69 7.39
N TYR A 108 9.39 -15.36 6.79
CA TYR A 108 9.32 -16.77 6.44
C TYR A 108 9.16 -17.68 7.67
N ASP A 109 10.01 -17.50 8.67
CA ASP A 109 9.93 -18.29 9.90
C ASP A 109 8.57 -18.11 10.59
N THR A 110 8.03 -16.89 10.55
CA THR A 110 6.73 -16.60 11.16
C THR A 110 5.58 -17.28 10.42
N ILE A 111 5.52 -17.14 9.08
CA ILE A 111 4.42 -17.72 8.29
C ILE A 111 4.42 -19.25 8.37
N GLU A 112 5.60 -19.87 8.33
CA GLU A 112 5.79 -21.32 8.48
C GLU A 112 5.42 -21.82 9.87
N ASN A 113 5.94 -21.20 10.93
CA ASN A 113 5.70 -21.65 12.31
C ASN A 113 4.24 -21.50 12.74
N HIS A 114 3.53 -20.51 12.20
CA HIS A 114 2.14 -20.24 12.55
C HIS A 114 1.14 -20.75 11.53
N GLN A 115 1.61 -21.30 10.39
CA GLN A 115 0.78 -21.84 9.31
C GLN A 115 -0.33 -20.87 8.91
N CYS A 116 0.04 -19.60 8.70
CA CYS A 116 -0.90 -18.53 8.40
C CYS A 116 -0.87 -18.12 6.93
N ASP A 117 -1.92 -17.42 6.48
CA ASP A 117 -2.04 -16.98 5.10
C ASP A 117 -1.32 -15.65 4.87
N ILE A 118 -1.23 -14.82 5.92
CA ILE A 118 -0.59 -13.49 5.88
C ILE A 118 0.20 -13.26 7.17
N VAL A 119 1.43 -12.76 7.03
CA VAL A 119 2.15 -12.07 8.11
C VAL A 119 2.36 -10.63 7.68
N THR A 120 2.10 -9.69 8.57
CA THR A 120 2.37 -8.26 8.40
C THR A 120 3.21 -7.71 9.54
N CYS A 121 3.94 -6.65 9.31
CA CYS A 121 4.76 -5.98 10.30
C CYS A 121 4.73 -4.46 10.13
N ARG A 122 5.56 -3.74 10.87
CA ARG A 122 5.74 -2.29 10.77
C ARG A 122 6.86 -1.93 9.80
N ASN A 123 6.99 -0.62 9.54
CA ASN A 123 8.03 -0.06 8.68
C ASN A 123 8.72 1.13 9.35
N TYR A 124 9.87 1.48 8.81
CA TYR A 124 10.51 2.78 8.99
C TYR A 124 10.10 3.68 7.83
N ASP A 125 9.73 4.92 8.13
CA ASP A 125 9.67 6.00 7.17
C ASP A 125 11.02 6.71 7.15
N VAL A 126 11.59 6.87 5.96
CA VAL A 126 12.87 7.56 5.78
C VAL A 126 12.64 8.83 4.98
N VAL A 127 12.89 9.97 5.61
CA VAL A 127 12.81 11.30 4.99
C VAL A 127 14.19 11.94 5.05
N LYS A 128 14.78 12.24 3.90
CA LYS A 128 16.12 12.85 3.80
C LYS A 128 17.21 12.09 4.59
N GLY A 129 17.11 10.76 4.64
CA GLY A 129 18.05 9.89 5.36
C GLY A 129 17.78 9.75 6.86
N GLU A 130 16.76 10.41 7.40
CA GLU A 130 16.37 10.27 8.80
C GLU A 130 15.30 9.19 8.95
N TYR A 131 15.58 8.18 9.78
CA TYR A 131 14.71 7.06 10.06
C TYR A 131 13.69 7.40 11.15
N GLN A 132 12.42 7.23 10.85
CA GLN A 132 11.31 7.38 11.79
C GLN A 132 10.54 6.06 11.85
N LYS A 133 10.29 5.56 13.07
CA LYS A 133 9.44 4.39 13.24
C LYS A 133 8.00 4.77 12.92
N TYR A 134 7.46 4.18 11.86
CA TYR A 134 6.04 4.29 11.57
C TYR A 134 5.28 3.37 12.50
N HIS A 135 4.65 3.95 13.51
CA HIS A 135 3.71 3.22 14.36
C HIS A 135 2.61 4.16 14.82
N SER A 136 1.42 3.63 14.91
CA SER A 136 0.33 4.33 15.56
C SER A 136 0.66 4.51 17.04
N VAL A 137 0.68 5.75 17.50
CA VAL A 137 0.85 6.09 18.93
C VAL A 137 -0.26 5.48 19.79
N LEU A 138 -1.32 5.03 19.16
CA LEU A 138 -2.55 4.54 19.76
C LEU A 138 -2.67 3.03 19.73
N ASP A 139 -1.81 2.34 18.98
CA ASP A 139 -1.82 0.89 18.93
C ASP A 139 -1.33 0.32 20.26
N LYS A 140 -2.27 -0.21 21.04
CA LYS A 140 -2.04 -0.85 22.32
C LYS A 140 -2.01 -2.37 22.21
N ARG A 141 -1.97 -2.91 20.99
CA ARG A 141 -1.88 -4.35 20.78
C ARG A 141 -0.57 -4.89 21.33
N PRO A 142 -0.53 -6.13 21.75
CA PRO A 142 0.72 -6.80 22.10
C PRO A 142 1.67 -6.86 20.90
N ASP A 143 2.95 -7.10 21.17
CA ASP A 143 4.02 -7.19 20.16
C ASP A 143 3.74 -8.26 19.09
N PHE A 144 3.01 -9.31 19.48
CA PHE A 144 2.58 -10.39 18.59
C PHE A 144 1.07 -10.56 18.68
N VAL A 145 0.40 -10.49 17.53
CA VAL A 145 -1.05 -10.72 17.38
C VAL A 145 -1.29 -11.83 16.38
N LYS A 146 -2.13 -12.80 16.72
CA LYS A 146 -2.64 -13.82 15.80
C LYS A 146 -4.15 -13.79 15.82
N LEU A 147 -4.75 -13.60 14.64
CA LEU A 147 -6.19 -13.58 14.43
C LEU A 147 -6.59 -14.75 13.53
N ASN A 148 -7.69 -15.43 13.83
CA ASN A 148 -8.25 -16.44 12.91
C ASN A 148 -9.06 -15.77 11.77
N SER A 149 -9.46 -14.53 11.97
CA SER A 149 -10.16 -13.73 10.95
C SER A 149 -10.00 -12.25 11.30
N ILE A 150 -10.02 -11.37 10.30
CA ILE A 150 -10.00 -9.93 10.50
C ILE A 150 -11.21 -9.43 11.33
N GLU A 151 -12.30 -10.19 11.37
CA GLU A 151 -13.49 -9.87 12.18
C GLU A 151 -13.24 -9.92 13.69
N GLU A 152 -12.18 -10.59 14.15
CA GLU A 152 -11.79 -10.59 15.57
C GLU A 152 -11.22 -9.23 15.99
N ASP A 153 -10.60 -8.49 15.07
CA ASP A 153 -10.05 -7.16 15.28
C ASP A 153 -10.03 -6.35 13.97
N PRO A 154 -11.19 -5.83 13.51
CA PRO A 154 -11.28 -5.07 12.27
C PRO A 154 -10.43 -3.80 12.25
N ASP A 155 -10.09 -3.24 13.42
CA ASP A 155 -9.26 -2.05 13.53
C ASP A 155 -7.80 -2.32 13.13
N LEU A 156 -7.41 -3.58 12.95
CA LEU A 156 -6.12 -3.92 12.36
C LEU A 156 -5.96 -3.35 10.94
N LEU A 157 -7.04 -3.24 10.16
CA LEU A 157 -7.02 -2.63 8.82
C LEU A 157 -6.63 -1.14 8.85
N SER A 158 -6.84 -0.45 9.97
CA SER A 158 -6.46 0.94 10.15
C SER A 158 -5.10 1.11 10.83
N THR A 159 -4.64 0.12 11.60
CA THR A 159 -3.41 0.22 12.39
C THR A 159 -2.19 -0.38 11.70
N THR A 160 -2.37 -1.40 10.87
CA THR A 160 -1.31 -1.87 9.97
C THR A 160 -1.31 -1.05 8.69
N SER A 161 -0.13 -0.84 8.12
CA SER A 161 -0.08 -0.26 6.78
C SER A 161 -0.81 -1.17 5.79
N MET A 162 -1.82 -0.64 5.09
CA MET A 162 -2.52 -1.37 4.01
C MET A 162 -1.74 -1.34 2.69
N LEU A 163 -0.49 -0.90 2.71
CA LEU A 163 0.45 -1.00 1.61
C LEU A 163 0.95 -2.45 1.47
N ILE A 164 1.45 -2.81 0.29
CA ILE A 164 1.70 -4.21 -0.07
C ILE A 164 3.02 -4.78 0.50
N TRP A 165 3.97 -3.93 0.79
CA TRP A 165 5.38 -4.28 0.86
C TRP A 165 5.90 -4.76 2.24
N ASN A 166 5.19 -4.54 3.34
CA ASN A 166 5.57 -4.99 4.69
C ASN A 166 4.94 -6.34 5.07
N LYS A 167 4.71 -7.19 4.09
CA LYS A 167 3.94 -8.44 4.25
C LYS A 167 4.58 -9.61 3.51
N ILE A 168 4.30 -10.80 4.00
CA ILE A 168 4.47 -12.06 3.29
C ILE A 168 3.11 -12.74 3.16
N TYR A 169 2.85 -13.32 2.01
CA TYR A 169 1.59 -13.99 1.70
C TYR A 169 1.84 -15.42 1.24
N LYS A 170 0.94 -16.31 1.61
CA LYS A 170 0.86 -17.63 1.02
C LYS A 170 0.26 -17.52 -0.39
N LYS A 171 1.03 -17.92 -1.41
CA LYS A 171 0.63 -17.76 -2.81
C LYS A 171 -0.61 -18.57 -3.16
N SER A 172 -0.68 -19.85 -2.71
CA SER A 172 -1.85 -20.70 -2.96
C SER A 172 -3.13 -20.08 -2.43
N PHE A 173 -3.09 -19.44 -1.25
CA PHE A 173 -4.22 -18.68 -0.70
C PHE A 173 -4.62 -17.50 -1.60
N LEU A 174 -3.66 -16.68 -2.05
CA LEU A 174 -3.97 -15.54 -2.96
C LEU A 174 -4.62 -15.98 -4.26
N LEU A 175 -4.18 -17.12 -4.82
CA LEU A 175 -4.76 -17.69 -6.03
C LEU A 175 -6.18 -18.22 -5.79
N GLU A 176 -6.42 -18.88 -4.66
CA GLU A 176 -7.74 -19.40 -4.27
C GLU A 176 -8.79 -18.29 -4.17
N ILE A 177 -8.44 -17.18 -3.53
CA ILE A 177 -9.35 -16.02 -3.40
C ILE A 177 -9.40 -15.12 -4.63
N GLY A 178 -8.62 -15.40 -5.67
CA GLY A 178 -8.55 -14.62 -6.91
C GLY A 178 -8.01 -13.20 -6.69
N ALA A 179 -7.13 -12.99 -5.71
CA ALA A 179 -6.56 -11.68 -5.41
C ALA A 179 -5.74 -11.14 -6.57
N LYS A 180 -6.09 -9.94 -7.07
CA LYS A 180 -5.38 -9.23 -8.14
C LYS A 180 -5.40 -7.73 -7.89
N PHE A 181 -4.33 -7.06 -8.35
CA PHE A 181 -4.25 -5.61 -8.35
C PHE A 181 -5.10 -5.03 -9.47
N PRO A 182 -6.08 -4.15 -9.20
CA PRO A 182 -6.88 -3.49 -10.23
C PRO A 182 -6.03 -2.49 -11.01
N SER A 183 -6.18 -2.45 -12.34
CA SER A 183 -5.45 -1.53 -13.21
C SER A 183 -6.10 -0.15 -13.27
N GLY A 184 -5.30 0.90 -13.53
CA GLY A 184 -5.80 2.26 -13.77
C GLY A 184 -6.36 2.97 -12.52
N THR A 185 -5.98 2.53 -11.33
CA THR A 185 -6.40 3.11 -10.06
C THR A 185 -5.17 3.45 -9.20
N LEU A 186 -5.34 4.38 -8.25
CA LEU A 186 -4.49 4.46 -7.05
C LEU A 186 -5.18 3.70 -5.92
N TYR A 187 -4.43 3.30 -4.89
CA TYR A 187 -4.91 2.43 -3.82
C TYR A 187 -5.22 1.00 -4.30
N GLU A 188 -4.55 0.56 -5.36
CA GLU A 188 -4.62 -0.82 -5.86
C GLU A 188 -4.10 -1.82 -4.83
N ASP A 189 -3.10 -1.43 -4.06
CA ASP A 189 -2.51 -2.18 -2.95
C ASP A 189 -3.48 -2.29 -1.76
N VAL A 190 -4.17 -1.20 -1.41
CA VAL A 190 -5.22 -1.21 -0.38
C VAL A 190 -6.37 -2.14 -0.78
N TYR A 191 -6.80 -2.10 -2.05
CA TYR A 191 -7.84 -3.00 -2.56
C TYR A 191 -7.41 -4.47 -2.49
N PHE A 192 -6.20 -4.78 -2.95
CA PHE A 192 -5.62 -6.12 -2.88
C PHE A 192 -5.54 -6.63 -1.45
N ASN A 193 -4.99 -5.81 -0.55
CA ASN A 193 -4.89 -6.16 0.86
C ASN A 193 -6.25 -6.34 1.53
N LEU A 194 -7.23 -5.51 1.20
CA LEU A 194 -8.58 -5.66 1.77
C LEU A 194 -9.17 -7.02 1.41
N ILE A 195 -9.08 -7.46 0.14
CA ILE A 195 -9.50 -8.80 -0.27
C ILE A 195 -8.74 -9.86 0.53
N ALA A 196 -7.41 -9.72 0.61
CA ALA A 196 -6.58 -10.70 1.30
C ALA A 196 -6.93 -10.80 2.79
N PHE A 197 -7.01 -9.68 3.51
CA PHE A 197 -7.34 -9.68 4.95
C PHE A 197 -8.76 -10.18 5.25
N MET A 198 -9.74 -9.88 4.38
CA MET A 198 -11.12 -10.35 4.55
C MET A 198 -11.27 -11.86 4.44
N ASN A 199 -10.35 -12.54 3.77
CA ASN A 199 -10.40 -13.98 3.49
C ASN A 199 -9.33 -14.80 4.23
N ALA A 200 -8.29 -14.16 4.79
CA ALA A 200 -7.17 -14.85 5.43
C ALA A 200 -7.55 -15.50 6.78
N SER A 201 -7.00 -16.71 6.98
CA SER A 201 -7.16 -17.45 8.24
C SER A 201 -6.03 -18.47 8.44
N PRO A 202 -5.09 -18.24 9.36
CA PRO A 202 -4.93 -17.08 10.26
C PRO A 202 -4.15 -15.90 9.66
N ILE A 203 -4.20 -14.75 10.34
CA ILE A 203 -3.40 -13.55 10.11
C ILE A 203 -2.46 -13.37 11.30
N VAL A 204 -1.19 -13.05 11.04
CA VAL A 204 -0.22 -12.67 12.09
C VAL A 204 0.27 -11.24 11.88
N TYR A 205 0.30 -10.47 12.96
CA TYR A 205 0.86 -9.13 13.00
C TYR A 205 2.00 -9.03 14.02
N LEU A 206 3.18 -8.66 13.52
CA LEU A 206 4.39 -8.41 14.31
C LEU A 206 4.45 -6.92 14.64
N ASN A 207 3.86 -6.53 15.78
CA ASN A 207 3.65 -5.14 16.15
C ASN A 207 4.92 -4.44 16.64
N ASP A 208 5.93 -5.16 17.07
CA ASP A 208 7.23 -4.66 17.52
C ASP A 208 8.34 -4.73 16.46
N TYR A 209 8.06 -5.36 15.30
CA TYR A 209 9.04 -5.60 14.27
C TYR A 209 8.92 -4.63 13.10
N PHE A 210 10.01 -3.94 12.77
CA PHE A 210 10.11 -2.95 11.69
C PHE A 210 10.98 -3.54 10.58
N GLY A 211 10.36 -4.19 9.60
CA GLY A 211 11.05 -4.98 8.58
C GLY A 211 11.26 -4.26 7.25
N TYR A 212 10.60 -3.15 7.02
CA TYR A 212 10.61 -2.42 5.75
C TYR A 212 11.10 -0.98 5.93
N ILE A 213 11.83 -0.48 4.95
CA ILE A 213 12.36 0.89 4.90
C ILE A 213 11.69 1.59 3.73
N TYR A 214 10.74 2.49 4.04
CA TYR A 214 10.00 3.28 3.09
C TYR A 214 10.70 4.62 2.86
N ASN A 215 11.30 4.80 1.69
CA ASN A 215 12.04 5.99 1.29
C ASN A 215 11.10 7.06 0.70
N ILE A 216 10.77 8.09 1.48
CA ILE A 216 9.85 9.15 1.06
C ILE A 216 10.60 10.23 0.28
N ARG A 217 10.32 10.33 -1.03
CA ARG A 217 10.87 11.35 -1.92
C ARG A 217 10.01 12.61 -1.85
N VAL A 218 10.53 13.65 -1.19
CA VAL A 218 9.79 14.90 -0.93
C VAL A 218 10.21 16.06 -1.84
N ASP A 219 11.40 16.01 -2.45
CA ASP A 219 11.99 17.10 -3.22
C ASP A 219 12.19 16.73 -4.71
N GLY A 220 12.12 17.73 -5.59
CA GLY A 220 12.45 17.61 -7.01
C GLY A 220 11.30 17.18 -7.92
N ASP A 221 11.64 16.86 -9.19
CA ASP A 221 10.69 16.41 -10.20
C ASP A 221 10.29 14.94 -10.07
N ASP A 222 11.01 14.20 -9.21
CA ASP A 222 10.85 12.76 -8.97
C ASP A 222 10.08 12.45 -7.68
N LYS A 223 8.99 13.17 -7.45
CA LYS A 223 8.12 12.97 -6.28
C LYS A 223 7.37 11.65 -6.37
N SER A 224 7.21 11.01 -5.20
CA SER A 224 6.31 9.85 -5.08
C SER A 224 4.90 10.18 -5.60
N THR A 225 4.25 9.25 -6.30
CA THR A 225 2.91 9.43 -6.86
C THR A 225 1.89 9.88 -5.81
N SER A 226 2.04 9.43 -4.56
CA SER A 226 1.22 9.83 -3.42
C SER A 226 1.32 11.31 -3.05
N GLN A 227 2.34 12.03 -3.57
CA GLN A 227 2.58 13.46 -3.36
C GLN A 227 2.26 14.31 -4.60
N ASP A 228 1.81 13.70 -5.71
CA ASP A 228 1.51 14.39 -6.96
C ASP A 228 0.00 14.62 -7.15
N PHE A 229 -0.51 15.72 -6.57
CA PHE A 229 -1.93 16.08 -6.55
C PHE A 229 -2.42 16.66 -7.88
N LYS A 230 -2.28 15.91 -8.99
CA LYS A 230 -2.83 16.24 -10.31
C LYS A 230 -4.26 15.71 -10.46
N GLU A 231 -5.03 16.29 -11.38
CA GLU A 231 -6.42 15.87 -11.67
C GLU A 231 -6.48 14.41 -12.14
N GLU A 232 -5.53 13.95 -12.94
CA GLU A 232 -5.44 12.57 -13.39
C GLU A 232 -5.32 11.60 -12.21
N ASN A 233 -4.45 11.90 -11.25
CA ASN A 233 -4.26 11.09 -10.06
C ASN A 233 -5.48 11.14 -9.13
N LEU A 234 -6.16 12.29 -9.04
CA LEU A 234 -7.46 12.38 -8.32
C LEU A 234 -8.50 11.44 -8.94
N ILE A 235 -8.56 11.33 -10.27
CA ILE A 235 -9.47 10.41 -10.97
C ILE A 235 -9.09 8.96 -10.68
N LYS A 236 -7.79 8.61 -10.73
CA LYS A 236 -7.30 7.27 -10.38
C LYS A 236 -7.64 6.93 -8.92
N PHE A 237 -7.44 7.87 -8.01
CA PHE A 237 -7.78 7.69 -6.60
C PHE A 237 -9.29 7.49 -6.37
N TYR A 238 -10.13 8.31 -7.03
CA TYR A 238 -11.58 8.14 -7.00
C TYR A 238 -12.01 6.74 -7.49
N ASN A 239 -11.42 6.25 -8.58
CA ASN A 239 -11.70 4.91 -9.09
C ASN A 239 -11.28 3.81 -8.10
N GLY A 240 -10.10 3.95 -7.49
CA GLY A 240 -9.64 3.00 -6.47
C GLY A 240 -10.55 2.95 -5.25
N LEU A 241 -10.97 4.12 -4.77
CA LEU A 241 -11.89 4.21 -3.65
C LEU A 241 -13.27 3.61 -3.98
N ASN A 242 -13.77 3.79 -5.22
CA ASN A 242 -14.98 3.12 -5.69
C ASN A 242 -14.84 1.59 -5.66
N ASN A 243 -13.70 1.05 -6.09
CA ASN A 243 -13.45 -0.39 -6.04
C ASN A 243 -13.52 -0.89 -4.58
N ILE A 244 -12.88 -0.18 -3.65
CA ILE A 244 -12.88 -0.53 -2.22
C ILE A 244 -14.30 -0.53 -1.65
N PHE A 245 -15.06 0.54 -1.85
CA PHE A 245 -16.42 0.63 -1.30
C PHE A 245 -17.40 -0.34 -1.97
N ASN A 246 -17.27 -0.57 -3.28
CA ASN A 246 -18.08 -1.57 -3.97
C ASN A 246 -17.80 -2.99 -3.47
N LEU A 247 -16.53 -3.32 -3.20
CA LEU A 247 -16.16 -4.59 -2.59
C LEU A 247 -16.81 -4.74 -1.21
N LEU A 248 -16.66 -3.76 -0.33
CA LEU A 248 -17.26 -3.80 1.01
C LEU A 248 -18.80 -3.95 0.96
N GLU A 249 -19.44 -3.26 0.02
CA GLU A 249 -20.90 -3.36 -0.17
C GLU A 249 -21.31 -4.74 -0.72
N SER A 250 -20.58 -5.29 -1.69
CA SER A 250 -20.88 -6.62 -2.25
C SER A 250 -20.72 -7.75 -1.25
N GLU A 251 -19.75 -7.62 -0.32
CA GLU A 251 -19.50 -8.56 0.77
C GLU A 251 -20.34 -8.28 2.02
N ASN A 252 -21.18 -7.24 2.00
CA ASN A 252 -21.95 -6.75 3.14
C ASN A 252 -21.09 -6.52 4.39
N LYS A 253 -19.88 -5.96 4.18
CA LYS A 253 -18.89 -5.65 5.21
C LYS A 253 -18.86 -4.16 5.51
N HIS A 254 -18.56 -3.81 6.75
CA HIS A 254 -18.43 -2.43 7.20
C HIS A 254 -17.35 -2.30 8.27
N TYR A 255 -16.23 -1.65 7.92
CA TYR A 255 -15.08 -1.41 8.78
C TYR A 255 -14.94 0.09 9.05
N SER A 256 -15.59 0.57 10.08
CA SER A 256 -15.83 2.00 10.34
C SER A 256 -14.56 2.86 10.35
N ASN A 257 -13.49 2.41 11.05
CA ASN A 257 -12.25 3.17 11.14
C ASN A 257 -11.50 3.18 9.80
N PHE A 258 -11.38 2.02 9.15
CA PHE A 258 -10.77 1.89 7.83
C PHE A 258 -11.48 2.75 6.78
N GLU A 259 -12.81 2.65 6.66
CA GLU A 259 -13.59 3.46 5.71
C GLU A 259 -13.41 4.96 5.98
N SER A 260 -13.34 5.35 7.25
CA SER A 260 -13.16 6.74 7.63
C SER A 260 -11.79 7.27 7.23
N GLU A 261 -10.72 6.48 7.37
CA GLU A 261 -9.38 6.86 6.90
C GLU A 261 -9.33 7.03 5.38
N MET A 262 -9.98 6.13 4.64
CA MET A 262 -10.09 6.24 3.19
C MET A 262 -10.80 7.55 2.79
N LEU A 263 -11.88 7.91 3.47
CA LEU A 263 -12.62 9.15 3.19
C LEU A 263 -11.82 10.41 3.57
N VAL A 264 -11.02 10.36 4.63
CA VAL A 264 -10.11 11.46 5.01
C VAL A 264 -9.02 11.64 3.96
N GLY A 265 -8.38 10.56 3.54
CA GLY A 265 -7.41 10.57 2.45
C GLY A 265 -8.01 11.18 1.18
N PHE A 266 -9.22 10.77 0.81
CA PHE A 266 -9.91 11.31 -0.35
C PHE A 266 -10.25 12.80 -0.21
N THR A 267 -10.67 13.22 0.98
CA THR A 267 -10.93 14.64 1.27
C THR A 267 -9.66 15.47 1.10
N LYS A 268 -8.49 14.98 1.57
CA LYS A 268 -7.19 15.61 1.35
C LYS A 268 -6.91 15.80 -0.14
N TRP A 269 -7.13 14.76 -0.96
CA TRP A 269 -6.95 14.84 -2.41
C TRP A 269 -7.91 15.85 -3.07
N LEU A 270 -9.18 15.88 -2.67
CA LEU A 270 -10.15 16.88 -3.16
C LEU A 270 -9.69 18.31 -2.85
N VAL A 271 -9.07 18.53 -1.69
CA VAL A 271 -8.59 19.86 -1.27
C VAL A 271 -7.33 20.27 -2.05
N LEU A 272 -6.32 19.40 -2.12
CA LEU A 272 -4.99 19.74 -2.63
C LEU A 272 -4.91 19.71 -4.16
N THR A 273 -5.76 18.94 -4.85
CA THR A 273 -5.74 18.87 -6.31
C THR A 273 -6.28 20.15 -6.94
N LYS A 274 -5.55 20.70 -7.90
CA LYS A 274 -6.04 21.81 -8.76
C LYS A 274 -6.92 21.23 -9.86
N SER A 275 -8.24 21.23 -9.66
CA SER A 275 -9.22 20.74 -10.65
C SER A 275 -10.53 21.51 -10.56
N ASP A 276 -11.46 21.28 -11.52
CA ASP A 276 -12.78 21.93 -11.52
C ASP A 276 -13.60 21.54 -10.29
N ASP A 277 -14.18 22.54 -9.61
CA ASP A 277 -15.06 22.36 -8.45
C ASP A 277 -16.28 21.47 -8.76
N LYS A 278 -16.76 21.44 -10.01
CA LYS A 278 -17.87 20.58 -10.42
C LYS A 278 -17.46 19.11 -10.40
N LEU A 279 -16.22 18.80 -10.86
CA LEU A 279 -15.67 17.45 -10.80
C LEU A 279 -15.54 16.98 -9.34
N LYS A 280 -14.93 17.80 -8.49
CA LYS A 280 -14.78 17.53 -7.06
C LYS A 280 -16.12 17.29 -6.36
N LEU A 281 -17.12 18.15 -6.67
CA LEU A 281 -18.44 18.02 -6.09
C LEU A 281 -19.17 16.74 -6.55
N ARG A 282 -18.99 16.34 -7.83
CA ARG A 282 -19.53 15.07 -8.34
C ARG A 282 -18.92 13.90 -7.56
N PHE A 283 -17.61 13.82 -7.47
CA PHE A 283 -16.91 12.76 -6.74
C PHE A 283 -17.30 12.69 -5.27
N PHE A 284 -17.44 13.84 -4.62
CA PHE A 284 -17.94 13.89 -3.24
C PHE A 284 -19.39 13.36 -3.12
N LYS A 285 -20.26 13.70 -4.07
CA LYS A 285 -21.67 13.26 -4.04
C LYS A 285 -21.80 11.74 -4.16
N ASP A 286 -20.94 11.09 -4.94
CA ASP A 286 -20.94 9.64 -5.10
C ASP A 286 -20.63 8.93 -3.78
N PHE A 287 -19.74 9.51 -2.94
CA PHE A 287 -19.44 8.97 -1.61
C PHE A 287 -20.29 9.56 -0.46
N LYS A 288 -21.28 10.40 -0.77
CA LYS A 288 -22.08 11.09 0.28
C LYS A 288 -22.72 10.14 1.29
N LYS A 289 -23.13 8.93 0.86
CA LYS A 289 -23.70 7.93 1.76
C LYS A 289 -22.70 7.45 2.81
N HIS A 290 -21.43 7.28 2.44
CA HIS A 290 -20.35 6.87 3.33
C HIS A 290 -19.99 8.01 4.28
N TYR A 291 -19.87 9.24 3.80
CA TYR A 291 -19.66 10.41 4.65
C TYR A 291 -20.75 10.61 5.71
N LYS A 292 -22.00 10.25 5.43
CA LYS A 292 -23.07 10.32 6.42
C LYS A 292 -22.89 9.33 7.58
N ARG A 293 -22.26 8.18 7.33
CA ARG A 293 -21.93 7.17 8.36
C ARG A 293 -20.70 7.57 9.19
N PHE A 294 -19.91 8.53 8.71
CA PHE A 294 -18.71 9.00 9.36
C PHE A 294 -18.98 9.49 10.79
N SER A 295 -18.29 8.93 11.77
CA SER A 295 -18.44 9.32 13.17
C SER A 295 -17.61 10.56 13.49
N LEU A 296 -18.17 11.52 14.24
CA LEU A 296 -17.41 12.65 14.79
C LEU A 296 -16.28 12.21 15.74
N PHE A 297 -16.41 11.00 16.29
CA PHE A 297 -15.46 10.42 17.23
C PHE A 297 -14.55 9.37 16.59
N THR A 298 -14.61 9.20 15.24
CA THR A 298 -13.68 8.34 14.54
C THR A 298 -12.26 8.83 14.81
N ARG A 299 -11.46 7.99 15.39
CA ARG A 299 -10.08 8.30 15.75
C ARG A 299 -9.20 7.98 14.56
N LEU A 300 -8.73 9.03 13.90
CA LEU A 300 -7.74 8.92 12.85
C LEU A 300 -6.37 8.76 13.54
N GLU A 301 -5.68 7.70 13.21
CA GLU A 301 -4.31 7.49 13.65
C GLU A 301 -3.42 8.60 13.08
N HIS A 302 -2.31 8.90 13.71
CA HIS A 302 -1.35 9.95 13.29
C HIS A 302 -1.84 11.40 13.39
N ILE A 303 -3.07 11.68 13.80
CA ILE A 303 -3.59 13.03 13.92
C ILE A 303 -3.86 13.36 15.39
N PRO A 304 -3.32 14.47 15.93
CA PRO A 304 -3.64 14.90 17.28
C PRO A 304 -5.15 15.02 17.49
N LEU A 305 -5.65 14.60 18.65
CA LEU A 305 -7.09 14.51 18.95
C LEU A 305 -7.88 15.77 18.59
N VAL A 306 -7.31 16.93 18.87
CA VAL A 306 -7.96 18.23 18.57
C VAL A 306 -8.13 18.42 17.08
N PHE A 307 -7.08 18.17 16.28
CA PHE A 307 -7.15 18.26 14.83
C PHE A 307 -8.09 17.20 14.23
N ASN A 308 -8.10 16.01 14.82
CA ASN A 308 -9.01 14.94 14.44
C ASN A 308 -10.48 15.36 14.56
N ILE A 309 -10.86 15.99 15.68
CA ILE A 309 -12.22 16.53 15.87
C ILE A 309 -12.54 17.59 14.81
N PHE A 310 -11.61 18.49 14.48
CA PHE A 310 -11.84 19.52 13.45
C PHE A 310 -11.99 18.90 12.04
N ILE A 311 -11.19 17.91 11.68
CA ILE A 311 -11.30 17.20 10.41
C ILE A 311 -12.65 16.49 10.33
N ASN A 312 -13.03 15.75 11.36
CA ASN A 312 -14.29 15.02 11.42
C ASN A 312 -15.49 15.97 11.33
N LEU A 313 -15.43 17.12 12.02
CA LEU A 313 -16.45 18.15 11.94
C LEU A 313 -16.52 18.75 10.52
N GLY A 314 -15.37 19.06 9.91
CA GLY A 314 -15.29 19.56 8.54
C GLY A 314 -15.93 18.59 7.54
N ILE A 315 -15.56 17.30 7.60
CA ILE A 315 -16.13 16.25 6.76
C ILE A 315 -17.64 16.15 6.98
N LYS A 316 -18.12 16.19 8.23
CA LYS A 316 -19.55 16.17 8.54
C LYS A 316 -20.27 17.37 7.94
N LEU A 317 -19.69 18.56 8.04
CA LEU A 317 -20.25 19.79 7.44
C LEU A 317 -20.31 19.70 5.91
N MET A 318 -19.29 19.13 5.25
CA MET A 318 -19.30 18.90 3.80
C MET A 318 -20.50 18.08 3.36
N SER A 319 -20.94 17.11 4.16
CA SER A 319 -22.06 16.23 3.83
C SER A 319 -23.44 16.90 3.89
N LEU A 320 -23.57 18.10 4.46
CA LEU A 320 -24.87 18.78 4.66
C LEU A 320 -25.40 19.44 3.39
N SER A 321 -24.54 20.15 2.64
CA SER A 321 -24.96 20.83 1.40
C SER A 321 -23.78 21.11 0.47
N ASP A 322 -24.10 21.42 -0.81
CA ASP A 322 -23.09 21.82 -1.79
C ASP A 322 -22.38 23.13 -1.39
N PHE A 323 -23.09 24.00 -0.67
CA PHE A 323 -22.52 25.25 -0.15
C PHE A 323 -21.49 24.97 0.95
N THR A 324 -21.83 24.13 1.93
CA THR A 324 -20.92 23.75 3.02
C THR A 324 -19.74 22.96 2.49
N PHE A 325 -19.91 22.11 1.47
CA PHE A 325 -18.83 21.45 0.78
C PHE A 325 -17.79 22.46 0.24
N LYS A 326 -18.23 23.42 -0.58
CA LYS A 326 -17.35 24.44 -1.15
C LYS A 326 -16.66 25.31 -0.10
N LEU A 327 -17.40 25.65 0.97
CA LEU A 327 -16.86 26.45 2.08
C LEU A 327 -15.74 25.70 2.80
N VAL A 328 -15.94 24.40 3.13
CA VAL A 328 -14.94 23.59 3.80
C VAL A 328 -13.72 23.38 2.92
N LEU A 329 -13.88 23.11 1.62
CA LEU A 329 -12.75 23.02 0.70
C LEU A 329 -11.91 24.31 0.66
N LYS A 330 -12.58 25.46 0.64
CA LYS A 330 -11.89 26.76 0.63
C LYS A 330 -11.10 27.01 1.92
N ILE A 331 -11.71 26.71 3.08
CA ILE A 331 -11.06 26.86 4.39
C ILE A 331 -9.88 25.88 4.52
N ALA A 332 -10.08 24.62 4.14
CA ALA A 332 -9.02 23.60 4.18
C ALA A 332 -7.86 23.96 3.24
N GLY A 333 -8.14 24.48 2.03
CA GLY A 333 -7.13 24.98 1.11
C GLY A 333 -6.28 26.11 1.67
N LEU A 334 -6.82 26.93 2.59
CA LEU A 334 -6.05 27.97 3.30
C LEU A 334 -5.17 27.42 4.43
N ILE A 335 -5.48 26.23 4.93
CA ILE A 335 -4.75 25.57 6.03
C ILE A 335 -3.62 24.70 5.49
N PHE A 336 -3.81 24.07 4.32
CA PHE A 336 -2.85 23.12 3.73
C PHE A 336 -1.96 23.71 2.63
N ASN A 337 -2.17 24.98 2.23
CA ASN A 337 -1.26 25.78 1.39
C ASN A 337 -0.42 26.73 2.25
#